data_6c74a1fa62e8566dd769a347de6b2ad1
#
_entry.id   6c74a1fa62e8566dd769a347de6b2ad1
#
_cell.length_a   1.000
_cell.length_b   1.000
_cell.length_c   1.000
_cell.angle_alpha   90.00
_cell.angle_beta   90.00
_cell.angle_gamma   90.00
#
_symmetry.space_group_name_H-M   'P 1'
#
loop_
_entity.id
_entity.type
_entity.pdbx_description
1 polymer ?
#
loop_
_entity_poly.entity_id
_entity_poly.type
_entity_poly.pdbx_seq_one_letter_code
_entity_poly.pdbx_strand_id
1 'polypeptide(L)'
;MTDTPLPPCPAEPPAGARTEPRPRRRDRHGRGMRGPVAPPQVPLAASRSELFGDLVRDSVERLERRWPQLAEVEFLIGDVPGPPGGPDGGWNDEAVPLGAVSESREGRPARIVVFRRPVEIRAKTRDERAMLVHEIVVEQVAELLGLSPETVDPRYGQD
;
A
#
# COMPACT_ATOMS: atom_id res chain seq x y z
N MET A 1 -24.43 -23.86 81.01
CA MET A 1 -24.93 -23.55 79.64
C MET A 1 -24.47 -22.16 79.35
N THR A 2 -23.37 -22.03 78.66
CA THR A 2 -22.76 -20.77 78.25
C THR A 2 -23.13 -20.53 76.81
N ASP A 3 -24.08 -19.62 76.66
CA ASP A 3 -24.48 -19.14 75.37
C ASP A 3 -23.42 -18.14 74.89
N THR A 4 -22.58 -18.56 73.95
CA THR A 4 -21.57 -17.71 73.37
C THR A 4 -22.21 -17.08 72.14
N PRO A 5 -22.44 -15.74 72.08
CA PRO A 5 -22.94 -15.09 70.89
C PRO A 5 -21.89 -15.14 69.79
N LEU A 6 -22.29 -15.58 68.61
CA LEU A 6 -21.48 -15.50 67.40
C LEU A 6 -21.11 -14.05 67.14
N PRO A 7 -19.89 -13.78 66.67
CA PRO A 7 -19.50 -12.46 66.20
C PRO A 7 -20.29 -12.10 64.94
N PRO A 8 -20.68 -10.83 64.78
CA PRO A 8 -21.37 -10.39 63.55
C PRO A 8 -20.48 -10.55 62.32
N CYS A 9 -21.08 -11.05 61.26
CA CYS A 9 -20.42 -11.10 59.95
C CYS A 9 -19.82 -9.72 59.56
N PRO A 10 -18.60 -9.72 59.03
CA PRO A 10 -18.07 -8.47 58.48
C PRO A 10 -18.98 -8.00 57.35
N ALA A 11 -19.40 -6.73 57.41
CA ALA A 11 -20.21 -6.09 56.38
C ALA A 11 -19.51 -6.21 55.03
N GLU A 12 -20.24 -6.66 54.02
CA GLU A 12 -19.81 -6.60 52.62
C GLU A 12 -19.43 -5.16 52.27
N PRO A 13 -18.30 -4.95 51.59
CA PRO A 13 -17.95 -3.64 51.07
C PRO A 13 -19.02 -3.23 50.05
N PRO A 14 -19.42 -1.98 50.02
CA PRO A 14 -20.44 -1.52 49.09
C PRO A 14 -19.98 -1.77 47.65
N ALA A 15 -20.74 -2.57 46.94
CA ALA A 15 -20.61 -2.71 45.49
C ALA A 15 -20.83 -1.34 44.85
N GLY A 16 -19.80 -0.71 44.35
CA GLY A 16 -19.95 0.60 43.69
C GLY A 16 -18.71 1.47 43.61
N ALA A 17 -17.53 0.94 43.87
CA ALA A 17 -16.35 1.64 43.43
C ALA A 17 -16.30 1.58 41.89
N ARG A 18 -17.01 2.50 41.24
CA ARG A 18 -16.76 2.80 39.85
C ARG A 18 -15.31 3.18 39.75
N THR A 19 -14.51 2.29 39.19
CA THR A 19 -13.15 2.57 38.82
C THR A 19 -13.22 3.68 37.79
N GLU A 20 -13.00 4.92 38.21
CA GLU A 20 -12.83 6.02 37.29
C GLU A 20 -11.76 5.62 36.26
N PRO A 21 -12.03 5.74 34.97
CA PRO A 21 -11.02 5.42 33.98
C PRO A 21 -9.82 6.33 34.24
N ARG A 22 -8.68 5.70 34.58
CA ARG A 22 -7.41 6.42 34.72
C ARG A 22 -7.24 7.34 33.52
N PRO A 23 -6.94 8.64 33.72
CA PRO A 23 -6.70 9.54 32.61
C PRO A 23 -5.57 8.95 31.79
N ARG A 24 -5.89 8.63 30.53
CA ARG A 24 -4.89 8.14 29.58
C ARG A 24 -3.74 9.13 29.58
N ARG A 25 -2.54 8.65 29.84
CA ARG A 25 -1.31 9.45 29.78
C ARG A 25 -1.33 10.19 28.43
N ARG A 26 -1.37 11.51 28.50
CA ARG A 26 -1.19 12.34 27.33
C ARG A 26 0.20 12.01 26.78
N ASP A 27 0.25 11.63 25.51
CA ASP A 27 1.51 11.47 24.80
C ASP A 27 2.34 12.76 24.98
N ARG A 28 3.60 12.61 25.37
CA ARG A 28 4.52 13.72 25.61
C ARG A 28 4.67 14.67 24.40
N HIS A 29 4.25 14.24 23.23
CA HIS A 29 4.36 15.00 22.00
C HIS A 29 3.02 15.60 21.53
N GLY A 30 1.98 15.57 22.34
CA GLY A 30 0.67 16.15 21.99
C GLY A 30 -0.06 15.40 20.86
N ARG A 31 0.38 14.20 20.50
CA ARG A 31 -0.23 13.33 19.50
C ARG A 31 -1.27 12.39 20.15
N GLY A 32 -2.19 12.97 20.91
CA GLY A 32 -3.39 12.22 21.29
C GLY A 32 -4.16 11.80 20.05
N MET A 33 -5.00 10.75 20.15
CA MET A 33 -5.90 10.38 19.06
C MET A 33 -6.68 11.63 18.60
N ARG A 34 -6.24 12.19 17.51
CA ARG A 34 -6.98 13.25 16.85
C ARG A 34 -8.21 12.60 16.27
N GLY A 35 -9.38 13.10 16.66
CA GLY A 35 -10.60 12.80 15.94
C GLY A 35 -10.45 13.12 14.45
N PRO A 36 -11.43 12.84 13.62
CA PRO A 36 -11.34 13.09 12.17
C PRO A 36 -10.91 14.54 11.96
N VAL A 37 -9.75 14.70 11.33
CA VAL A 37 -9.08 16.00 11.11
C VAL A 37 -9.88 16.87 10.13
N ALA A 38 -10.80 16.27 9.39
CA ALA A 38 -11.65 16.97 8.44
C ALA A 38 -13.12 16.75 8.78
N PRO A 39 -13.98 17.78 8.62
CA PRO A 39 -15.42 17.61 8.67
C PRO A 39 -15.87 16.55 7.64
N PRO A 40 -16.94 15.79 7.93
CA PRO A 40 -17.40 14.71 7.04
C PRO A 40 -17.83 15.18 5.64
N GLN A 41 -17.94 16.47 5.40
CA GLN A 41 -18.31 17.08 4.12
C GLN A 41 -17.12 17.54 3.29
N VAL A 42 -15.90 17.49 3.82
CA VAL A 42 -14.69 17.83 3.05
C VAL A 42 -14.16 16.56 2.41
N PRO A 43 -13.99 16.50 1.07
CA PRO A 43 -13.34 15.37 0.41
C PRO A 43 -11.97 15.16 1.06
N LEU A 44 -11.72 13.99 1.62
CA LEU A 44 -10.40 13.63 2.11
C LEU A 44 -9.44 13.69 0.95
N ALA A 45 -8.34 14.40 1.12
CA ALA A 45 -7.28 14.39 0.13
C ALA A 45 -6.81 12.95 -0.10
N ALA A 46 -6.75 12.53 -1.37
CA ALA A 46 -6.28 11.21 -1.73
C ALA A 46 -4.91 10.93 -1.09
N SER A 47 -4.74 9.74 -0.55
CA SER A 47 -3.47 9.32 0.03
C SER A 47 -2.39 9.25 -1.07
N ARG A 48 -1.12 9.30 -0.68
CA ARG A 48 0.00 9.13 -1.64
C ARG A 48 -0.09 7.82 -2.41
N SER A 49 -0.58 6.77 -1.75
CA SER A 49 -0.79 5.47 -2.37
C SER A 49 -1.90 5.50 -3.41
N GLU A 50 -3.01 6.17 -3.12
CA GLU A 50 -4.11 6.34 -4.07
C GLU A 50 -3.70 7.16 -5.29
N LEU A 51 -3.00 8.29 -5.08
CA LEU A 51 -2.47 9.11 -6.17
C LEU A 51 -1.49 8.33 -7.05
N PHE A 52 -0.66 7.48 -6.46
CA PHE A 52 0.22 6.61 -7.21
C PHE A 52 -0.56 5.54 -7.98
N GLY A 53 -1.59 4.97 -7.36
CA GLY A 53 -2.50 4.03 -8.01
C GLY A 53 -3.18 4.60 -9.23
N ASP A 54 -3.59 5.86 -9.18
CA ASP A 54 -4.18 6.56 -10.31
C ASP A 54 -3.19 6.70 -11.47
N LEU A 55 -1.92 7.01 -11.20
CA LEU A 55 -0.88 7.10 -12.24
C LEU A 55 -0.65 5.74 -12.94
N VAL A 56 -0.62 4.66 -12.18
CA VAL A 56 -0.50 3.31 -12.74
C VAL A 56 -1.74 2.98 -13.59
N ARG A 57 -2.93 3.25 -13.08
CA ARG A 57 -4.20 3.00 -13.79
C ARG A 57 -4.27 3.78 -15.10
N ASP A 58 -3.96 5.06 -15.08
CA ASP A 58 -3.96 5.91 -16.27
C ASP A 58 -3.00 5.38 -17.34
N SER A 59 -1.83 4.89 -16.92
CA SER A 59 -0.85 4.28 -17.80
C SER A 59 -1.37 2.98 -18.43
N VAL A 60 -1.95 2.10 -17.61
CA VAL A 60 -2.53 0.82 -18.04
C VAL A 60 -3.67 1.05 -19.03
N GLU A 61 -4.63 1.90 -18.71
CA GLU A 61 -5.76 2.24 -19.61
C GLU A 61 -5.31 2.77 -20.97
N ARG A 62 -4.22 3.54 -20.99
CA ARG A 62 -3.63 4.02 -22.24
C ARG A 62 -3.09 2.87 -23.08
N LEU A 63 -2.44 1.89 -22.47
CA LEU A 63 -1.88 0.73 -23.15
C LEU A 63 -2.96 -0.30 -23.53
N GLU A 64 -3.99 -0.50 -22.73
CA GLU A 64 -5.11 -1.43 -23.01
C GLU A 64 -5.86 -1.07 -24.30
N ARG A 65 -5.96 0.21 -24.62
CA ARG A 65 -6.57 0.66 -25.89
C ARG A 65 -5.84 0.10 -27.12
N ARG A 66 -4.55 -0.16 -26.98
CA ARG A 66 -3.70 -0.70 -28.03
C ARG A 66 -3.49 -2.20 -27.91
N TRP A 67 -3.44 -2.67 -26.67
CA TRP A 67 -3.18 -4.06 -26.29
C TRP A 67 -4.32 -4.60 -25.42
N PRO A 68 -5.48 -5.00 -26.02
CA PRO A 68 -6.64 -5.46 -25.25
C PRO A 68 -6.37 -6.65 -24.35
N GLN A 69 -5.36 -7.49 -24.66
CA GLN A 69 -4.95 -8.61 -23.84
C GLN A 69 -4.44 -8.23 -22.45
N LEU A 70 -4.08 -6.97 -22.23
CA LEU A 70 -3.69 -6.48 -20.91
C LEU A 70 -4.84 -6.49 -19.90
N ALA A 71 -6.08 -6.56 -20.35
CA ALA A 71 -7.25 -6.74 -19.47
C ALA A 71 -7.21 -8.05 -18.65
N GLU A 72 -6.44 -9.05 -19.11
CA GLU A 72 -6.23 -10.31 -18.39
C GLU A 72 -5.03 -10.28 -17.44
N VAL A 73 -4.26 -9.18 -17.44
CA VAL A 73 -3.07 -9.01 -16.61
C VAL A 73 -3.45 -8.28 -15.32
N GLU A 74 -3.00 -8.79 -14.20
CA GLU A 74 -3.20 -8.18 -12.90
C GLU A 74 -2.10 -7.15 -12.60
N PHE A 75 -2.48 -5.88 -12.50
CA PHE A 75 -1.56 -4.79 -12.15
C PHE A 75 -1.65 -4.50 -10.66
N LEU A 76 -0.53 -4.59 -9.97
CA LEU A 76 -0.41 -4.41 -8.53
C LEU A 76 0.58 -3.31 -8.18
N ILE A 77 0.41 -2.72 -7.02
CA ILE A 77 1.33 -1.74 -6.46
C ILE A 77 1.94 -2.34 -5.20
N GLY A 78 3.26 -2.45 -5.20
CA GLY A 78 4.05 -2.78 -4.02
C GLY A 78 4.69 -1.53 -3.43
N ASP A 79 4.98 -1.53 -2.15
CA ASP A 79 5.74 -0.42 -1.54
C ASP A 79 7.22 -0.53 -1.85
N VAL A 80 7.78 -1.71 -1.66
CA VAL A 80 9.19 -2.04 -1.90
C VAL A 80 9.29 -3.44 -2.50
N PRO A 81 10.31 -3.71 -3.33
CA PRO A 81 10.58 -5.08 -3.78
C PRO A 81 10.94 -5.98 -2.59
N GLY A 82 10.59 -7.25 -2.70
CA GLY A 82 11.01 -8.28 -1.74
C GLY A 82 12.53 -8.46 -1.71
N PRO A 83 13.07 -9.24 -0.76
CA PRO A 83 14.48 -9.52 -0.69
C PRO A 83 14.98 -10.25 -1.95
N PRO A 84 16.27 -10.07 -2.32
CA PRO A 84 16.87 -10.79 -3.44
C PRO A 84 16.71 -12.31 -3.25
N GLY A 85 16.25 -12.99 -4.30
CA GLY A 85 16.02 -14.44 -4.25
C GLY A 85 14.74 -14.89 -3.56
N GLY A 86 13.85 -13.96 -3.19
CA GLY A 86 12.52 -14.28 -2.68
C GLY A 86 11.56 -14.84 -3.73
N PRO A 87 10.34 -15.27 -3.33
CA PRO A 87 9.36 -15.89 -4.24
C PRO A 87 8.87 -14.96 -5.37
N ASP A 88 9.11 -13.67 -5.27
CA ASP A 88 8.69 -12.65 -6.24
C ASP A 88 9.78 -12.24 -7.24
N GLY A 89 10.84 -13.05 -7.37
CA GLY A 89 11.94 -12.82 -8.29
C GLY A 89 13.09 -12.03 -7.66
N GLY A 90 14.29 -12.61 -7.73
CA GLY A 90 15.50 -11.99 -7.20
C GLY A 90 15.93 -10.77 -8.02
N TRP A 91 16.22 -9.67 -7.34
CA TRP A 91 16.96 -8.55 -7.88
C TRP A 91 18.39 -8.56 -7.33
N ASN A 92 19.33 -8.05 -8.11
CA ASN A 92 20.73 -7.96 -7.69
C ASN A 92 20.92 -6.75 -6.77
N ASP A 93 21.87 -6.81 -5.86
CA ASP A 93 22.20 -5.72 -4.93
C ASP A 93 22.55 -4.38 -5.61
N GLU A 94 22.85 -4.39 -6.91
CA GLU A 94 23.28 -3.19 -7.64
C GLU A 94 22.14 -2.24 -8.07
N ALA A 95 20.91 -2.72 -8.20
CA ALA A 95 19.79 -1.86 -8.61
C ALA A 95 18.46 -2.32 -8.00
N VAL A 96 17.83 -1.45 -7.23
CA VAL A 96 16.47 -1.69 -6.74
C VAL A 96 15.50 -1.65 -7.91
N PRO A 97 14.78 -2.75 -8.21
CA PRO A 97 13.84 -2.78 -9.32
C PRO A 97 12.68 -1.81 -9.07
N LEU A 98 12.20 -1.20 -10.14
CA LEU A 98 11.04 -0.32 -10.12
C LEU A 98 9.73 -1.05 -10.39
N GLY A 99 9.84 -2.21 -11.01
CA GLY A 99 8.73 -3.11 -11.29
C GLY A 99 9.19 -4.56 -11.35
N ALA A 100 8.24 -5.46 -11.40
CA ALA A 100 8.47 -6.88 -11.57
C ALA A 100 7.33 -7.52 -12.36
N VAL A 101 7.66 -8.50 -13.18
CA VAL A 101 6.74 -9.28 -13.99
C VAL A 101 6.70 -10.72 -13.47
N SER A 102 5.50 -11.28 -13.42
CA SER A 102 5.28 -12.71 -13.19
C SER A 102 4.38 -13.25 -14.29
N GLU A 103 4.86 -14.25 -14.99
CA GLU A 103 4.10 -14.91 -16.05
C GLU A 103 2.89 -15.67 -15.51
N SER A 104 1.90 -15.86 -16.37
CA SER A 104 0.74 -16.71 -16.07
C SER A 104 1.19 -18.15 -15.77
N ARG A 105 0.72 -18.70 -14.66
CA ARG A 105 0.96 -20.09 -14.24
C ARG A 105 -0.32 -20.70 -13.69
N GLU A 106 -0.55 -21.98 -13.98
CA GLU A 106 -1.58 -22.86 -13.43
C GLU A 106 -2.76 -22.16 -12.70
N GLY A 107 -3.67 -21.53 -13.45
CA GLY A 107 -4.86 -20.87 -12.90
C GLY A 107 -4.62 -19.49 -12.26
N ARG A 108 -3.40 -18.94 -12.37
CA ARG A 108 -3.08 -17.57 -11.94
C ARG A 108 -2.81 -16.69 -13.15
N PRO A 109 -3.42 -15.50 -13.23
CA PRO A 109 -3.13 -14.56 -14.31
C PRO A 109 -1.67 -14.07 -14.25
N ALA A 110 -1.16 -13.57 -15.35
CA ALA A 110 0.08 -12.82 -15.35
C ALA A 110 -0.05 -11.57 -14.47
N ARG A 111 1.03 -11.19 -13.81
CA ARG A 111 1.06 -10.06 -12.88
C ARG A 111 2.19 -9.11 -13.19
N ILE A 112 1.90 -7.83 -13.09
CA ILE A 112 2.89 -6.78 -13.13
C ILE A 112 2.79 -6.00 -11.83
N VAL A 113 3.90 -5.86 -11.11
CA VAL A 113 3.99 -5.09 -9.87
C VAL A 113 4.84 -3.85 -10.12
N VAL A 114 4.36 -2.68 -9.71
CA VAL A 114 5.12 -1.42 -9.73
C VAL A 114 5.43 -1.01 -8.30
N PHE A 115 6.69 -0.73 -7.99
CA PHE A 115 7.13 -0.41 -6.63
C PHE A 115 7.12 1.10 -6.38
N ARG A 116 6.24 1.53 -5.51
CA ARG A 116 5.97 2.94 -5.24
C ARG A 116 7.18 3.69 -4.67
N ARG A 117 7.82 3.17 -3.63
CA ARG A 117 8.91 3.88 -2.95
C ARG A 117 10.14 4.10 -3.81
N PRO A 118 10.65 3.12 -4.55
CA PRO A 118 11.74 3.36 -5.49
C PRO A 118 11.42 4.42 -6.55
N VAL A 119 10.19 4.46 -7.04
CA VAL A 119 9.74 5.48 -8.00
C VAL A 119 9.69 6.86 -7.35
N GLU A 120 9.11 6.99 -6.15
CA GLU A 120 9.04 8.26 -5.41
C GLU A 120 10.42 8.82 -5.03
N ILE A 121 11.42 7.96 -4.85
CA ILE A 121 12.80 8.37 -4.60
C ILE A 121 13.41 9.00 -5.85
N ARG A 122 13.16 8.43 -7.03
CA ARG A 122 13.73 8.88 -8.31
C ARG A 122 12.99 10.08 -8.89
N ALA A 123 11.65 10.10 -8.80
CA ALA A 123 10.80 11.16 -9.34
C ALA A 123 10.16 11.98 -8.21
N LYS A 124 10.47 13.26 -8.15
CA LYS A 124 10.05 14.14 -7.04
C LYS A 124 8.74 14.85 -7.33
N THR A 125 8.53 15.25 -8.57
CA THR A 125 7.29 15.90 -9.00
C THR A 125 6.24 14.87 -9.42
N ARG A 126 5.00 15.32 -9.54
CA ARG A 126 3.91 14.47 -10.02
C ARG A 126 4.11 14.09 -11.49
N ASP A 127 4.55 15.04 -12.30
CA ASP A 127 4.74 14.83 -13.74
C ASP A 127 5.90 13.86 -14.00
N GLU A 128 7.05 14.03 -13.32
CA GLU A 128 8.16 13.07 -13.37
C GLU A 128 7.71 11.66 -12.95
N ARG A 129 6.87 11.56 -11.90
CA ARG A 129 6.33 10.26 -11.48
C ARG A 129 5.40 9.64 -12.51
N ALA A 130 4.55 10.46 -13.14
CA ALA A 130 3.64 9.98 -14.19
C ALA A 130 4.43 9.43 -15.38
N MET A 131 5.47 10.14 -15.82
CA MET A 131 6.35 9.71 -16.89
C MET A 131 7.10 8.43 -16.52
N LEU A 132 7.76 8.39 -15.37
CA LEU A 132 8.51 7.23 -14.92
C LEU A 132 7.62 6.00 -14.71
N VAL A 133 6.43 6.17 -14.12
CA VAL A 133 5.45 5.09 -13.98
C VAL A 133 5.05 4.55 -15.35
N HIS A 134 4.81 5.43 -16.32
CA HIS A 134 4.45 4.99 -17.66
C HIS A 134 5.58 4.20 -18.33
N GLU A 135 6.81 4.67 -18.24
CA GLU A 135 8.00 3.95 -18.74
C GLU A 135 8.12 2.56 -18.12
N ILE A 136 8.00 2.46 -16.80
CA ILE A 136 8.06 1.18 -16.08
C ILE A 136 6.96 0.23 -16.56
N VAL A 137 5.72 0.71 -16.66
CA VAL A 137 4.60 -0.13 -17.12
C VAL A 137 4.84 -0.61 -18.55
N VAL A 138 5.35 0.25 -19.45
CA VAL A 138 5.71 -0.13 -20.82
C VAL A 138 6.80 -1.20 -20.84
N GLU A 139 7.86 -1.05 -20.04
CA GLU A 139 8.95 -2.03 -19.95
C GLU A 139 8.45 -3.39 -19.43
N GLN A 140 7.63 -3.39 -18.37
CA GLN A 140 7.10 -4.63 -17.81
C GLN A 140 6.11 -5.33 -18.76
N VAL A 141 5.30 -4.56 -19.49
CA VAL A 141 4.42 -5.10 -20.53
C VAL A 141 5.24 -5.65 -21.70
N ALA A 142 6.30 -4.97 -22.12
CA ALA A 142 7.20 -5.42 -23.15
C ALA A 142 7.87 -6.76 -22.77
N GLU A 143 8.33 -6.87 -21.53
CA GLU A 143 8.90 -8.12 -20.99
C GLU A 143 7.86 -9.24 -20.99
N LEU A 144 6.63 -8.98 -20.51
CA LEU A 144 5.56 -9.97 -20.48
C LEU A 144 5.16 -10.47 -21.87
N LEU A 145 5.12 -9.58 -22.86
CA LEU A 145 4.71 -9.91 -24.23
C LEU A 145 5.88 -10.38 -25.11
N GLY A 146 7.11 -10.30 -24.62
CA GLY A 146 8.30 -10.61 -25.39
C GLY A 146 8.55 -9.63 -26.55
N LEU A 147 8.17 -8.37 -26.38
CA LEU A 147 8.28 -7.29 -27.34
C LEU A 147 9.31 -6.25 -26.89
N SER A 148 9.72 -5.37 -27.82
CA SER A 148 10.50 -4.19 -27.41
C SER A 148 9.58 -3.10 -26.84
N PRO A 149 10.05 -2.27 -25.89
CA PRO A 149 9.26 -1.17 -25.32
C PRO A 149 8.71 -0.20 -26.37
N GLU A 150 9.49 0.09 -27.43
CA GLU A 150 9.07 0.97 -28.52
C GLU A 150 7.95 0.35 -29.37
N THR A 151 7.84 -0.97 -29.39
CA THR A 151 6.73 -1.67 -30.04
C THR A 151 5.46 -1.56 -29.20
N VAL A 152 5.60 -1.63 -27.87
CA VAL A 152 4.49 -1.48 -26.92
C VAL A 152 3.97 -0.05 -26.93
N ASP A 153 4.85 0.93 -26.80
CA ASP A 153 4.52 2.35 -26.95
C ASP A 153 5.55 3.08 -27.83
N PRO A 154 5.15 3.57 -29.03
CA PRO A 154 6.03 4.33 -29.93
C PRO A 154 6.60 5.62 -29.34
N ARG A 155 6.02 6.10 -28.23
CA ARG A 155 6.49 7.33 -27.55
C ARG A 155 7.54 7.00 -26.47
N TYR A 156 7.80 5.72 -26.22
CA TYR A 156 8.81 5.32 -25.25
C TYR A 156 10.19 5.86 -25.66
N GLY A 157 10.86 6.52 -24.71
CA GLY A 157 12.18 7.11 -24.94
C GLY A 157 12.22 8.36 -25.84
N GLN A 158 11.07 8.94 -26.17
CA GLN A 158 10.98 10.21 -26.90
C GLN A 158 10.68 11.34 -25.92
N ASP A 159 11.71 11.86 -25.30
CA ASP A 159 11.70 13.13 -24.56
C ASP A 159 12.16 14.29 -25.44
#